data_da0bac816491891a6efbeaa211dedece
#
_entry.id   da0bac816491891a6efbeaa211dedece
#
_cell.length_a   1.000
_cell.length_b   1.000
_cell.length_c   1.000
_cell.angle_alpha   90.00
_cell.angle_beta   90.00
_cell.angle_gamma   90.00
#
_symmetry.space_group_name_H-M   'P 1'
#
loop_
_entity.id
_entity.type
_entity.pdbx_description
1 polymer ?
#
loop_
_entity_poly.entity_id
_entity_poly.type
_entity_poly.pdbx_seq_one_letter_code
_entity_poly.pdbx_strand_id
1 'polypeptide(L)'
;VCSYDHAAETWLELQGCFERMKKGEKLKLVFGTGHPAATCQGAAFEYALNVAYELKALGLLDMAEMIWLTNEYELGDFGMGGAFIKRGGYVTSTKVFSESVLAEYGIRWIKRAGVTRVEKGLIHYETLDGQHLTQPFDFAMLIPAFAGAGLKAYNRQGEDIGTSLFAPSGFMKVDADYSVKPFEEWSISDWPSVYQNPVYKNHFATGIAFAPPRQISKPMKSPGGTLITPAPPRTGMPSGVTGKIVALNLADLINKGQTDFRHKASMGKMGA
;
A
#
# COMPACT_ATOMS: atom_id res chain seq x y z
N VAL A 1 7.59 -8.73 -0.39
CA VAL A 1 8.62 -9.15 -1.35
C VAL A 1 9.10 -7.91 -2.08
N CYS A 2 10.31 -7.41 -1.73
CA CYS A 2 10.82 -6.14 -2.26
C CYS A 2 12.15 -6.28 -3.00
N SER A 3 12.73 -7.47 -3.07
CA SER A 3 13.95 -7.78 -3.83
C SER A 3 13.75 -9.01 -4.71
N TYR A 4 14.60 -9.16 -5.71
CA TYR A 4 14.60 -10.33 -6.60
C TYR A 4 14.83 -11.63 -5.80
N ASP A 5 15.82 -11.65 -4.93
CA ASP A 5 16.16 -12.84 -4.15
C ASP A 5 14.99 -13.28 -3.27
N HIS A 6 14.40 -12.33 -2.52
CA HIS A 6 13.23 -12.60 -1.69
C HIS A 6 12.01 -13.06 -2.52
N ALA A 7 11.85 -12.55 -3.75
CA ALA A 7 10.78 -13.01 -4.65
C ALA A 7 11.03 -14.47 -5.10
N ALA A 8 12.28 -14.82 -5.42
CA ALA A 8 12.66 -16.16 -5.82
C ALA A 8 12.49 -17.17 -4.67
N GLU A 9 12.94 -16.82 -3.46
CA GLU A 9 12.73 -17.63 -2.26
C GLU A 9 11.25 -17.87 -1.97
N THR A 10 10.44 -16.79 -1.97
CA THR A 10 9.00 -16.88 -1.74
C THR A 10 8.30 -17.76 -2.78
N TRP A 11 8.75 -17.70 -4.03
CA TRP A 11 8.22 -18.57 -5.10
C TRP A 11 8.54 -20.04 -4.82
N LEU A 12 9.77 -20.35 -4.40
CA LEU A 12 10.16 -21.74 -4.06
C LEU A 12 9.35 -22.28 -2.87
N GLU A 13 9.11 -21.44 -1.84
CA GLU A 13 8.26 -21.80 -0.72
C GLU A 13 6.82 -22.10 -1.16
N LEU A 14 6.25 -21.27 -2.04
CA LEU A 14 4.90 -21.46 -2.57
C LEU A 14 4.82 -22.75 -3.42
N GLN A 15 5.82 -23.03 -4.25
CA GLN A 15 5.91 -24.31 -4.98
C GLN A 15 5.98 -25.50 -4.03
N GLY A 16 6.73 -25.38 -2.93
CA GLY A 16 6.75 -26.39 -1.86
C GLY A 16 5.37 -26.67 -1.26
N CYS A 17 4.55 -25.62 -1.09
CA CYS A 17 3.15 -25.77 -0.69
C CYS A 17 2.34 -26.54 -1.74
N PHE A 18 2.52 -26.25 -3.03
CA PHE A 18 1.81 -26.98 -4.09
C PHE A 18 2.17 -28.47 -4.09
N GLU A 19 3.44 -28.83 -3.88
CA GLU A 19 3.86 -30.24 -3.79
C GLU A 19 3.28 -30.96 -2.56
N ARG A 20 3.13 -30.25 -1.42
CA ARG A 20 2.44 -30.78 -0.23
C ARG A 20 0.96 -31.03 -0.54
N MET A 21 0.29 -30.08 -1.18
CA MET A 21 -1.12 -30.19 -1.58
C MET A 21 -1.36 -31.36 -2.56
N LYS A 22 -0.47 -31.58 -3.54
CA LYS A 22 -0.51 -32.74 -4.44
C LYS A 22 -0.42 -34.08 -3.71
N LYS A 23 0.19 -34.09 -2.53
CA LYS A 23 0.27 -35.28 -1.63
C LYS A 23 -0.93 -35.42 -0.70
N GLY A 24 -1.93 -34.53 -0.80
CA GLY A 24 -3.16 -34.59 -0.02
C GLY A 24 -3.16 -33.76 1.25
N GLU A 25 -2.16 -32.90 1.50
CA GLU A 25 -2.15 -32.01 2.66
C GLU A 25 -3.06 -30.79 2.40
N LYS A 26 -3.90 -30.44 3.39
CA LYS A 26 -4.64 -29.18 3.38
C LYS A 26 -3.80 -28.09 4.06
N LEU A 27 -3.58 -26.97 3.36
CA LEU A 27 -2.70 -25.90 3.82
C LEU A 27 -3.47 -24.59 3.99
N LYS A 28 -2.99 -23.77 4.95
CA LYS A 28 -3.49 -22.41 5.19
C LYS A 28 -2.56 -21.39 4.54
N LEU A 29 -3.08 -20.66 3.57
CA LEU A 29 -2.35 -19.61 2.83
C LEU A 29 -2.93 -18.24 3.23
N VAL A 30 -2.12 -17.38 3.86
CA VAL A 30 -2.54 -16.06 4.30
C VAL A 30 -1.90 -14.98 3.44
N PHE A 31 -2.73 -14.09 2.91
CA PHE A 31 -2.33 -12.96 2.08
C PHE A 31 -2.89 -11.67 2.67
N GLY A 32 -2.17 -10.55 2.48
CA GLY A 32 -2.70 -9.26 2.91
C GLY A 32 -1.68 -8.31 3.49
N THR A 33 -2.01 -7.66 4.60
CA THR A 33 -1.19 -6.62 5.22
C THR A 33 -0.52 -7.09 6.50
N GLY A 34 0.79 -6.84 6.62
CA GLY A 34 1.64 -7.25 7.74
C GLY A 34 1.94 -6.16 8.77
N HIS A 35 1.17 -5.06 8.75
CA HIS A 35 1.33 -3.96 9.70
C HIS A 35 0.01 -3.18 9.81
N PRO A 36 -0.34 -2.62 11.00
CA PRO A 36 -1.58 -1.85 11.18
C PRO A 36 -1.75 -0.67 10.21
N ALA A 37 -0.65 -0.05 9.80
CA ALA A 37 -0.61 1.05 8.83
C ALA A 37 0.07 0.66 7.51
N ALA A 38 -0.06 -0.60 7.07
CA ALA A 38 0.46 -1.04 5.79
C ALA A 38 -0.26 -0.35 4.62
N THR A 39 0.42 -0.25 3.49
CA THR A 39 -0.10 0.24 2.21
C THR A 39 -0.12 -0.89 1.17
N CYS A 40 -0.52 -0.58 -0.07
CA CYS A 40 -0.49 -1.51 -1.21
C CYS A 40 -1.38 -2.75 -1.06
N GLN A 41 -2.52 -2.62 -0.42
CA GLN A 41 -3.53 -3.70 -0.32
C GLN A 41 -3.86 -4.28 -1.69
N GLY A 42 -3.97 -3.44 -2.72
CA GLY A 42 -4.23 -3.88 -4.09
C GLY A 42 -3.18 -4.86 -4.63
N ALA A 43 -1.89 -4.67 -4.31
CA ALA A 43 -0.83 -5.60 -4.73
C ALA A 43 -0.95 -6.97 -4.05
N ALA A 44 -1.24 -6.98 -2.75
CA ALA A 44 -1.48 -8.23 -2.03
C ALA A 44 -2.77 -8.94 -2.50
N PHE A 45 -3.80 -8.16 -2.83
CA PHE A 45 -5.06 -8.67 -3.37
C PHE A 45 -4.85 -9.34 -4.74
N GLU A 46 -4.12 -8.68 -5.64
CA GLU A 46 -3.75 -9.24 -6.93
C GLU A 46 -2.93 -10.53 -6.76
N TYR A 47 -1.95 -10.53 -5.86
CA TYR A 47 -1.14 -11.72 -5.59
C TYR A 47 -2.00 -12.89 -5.08
N ALA A 48 -2.92 -12.66 -4.14
CA ALA A 48 -3.82 -13.69 -3.64
C ALA A 48 -4.69 -14.30 -4.75
N LEU A 49 -5.22 -13.44 -5.65
CA LEU A 49 -6.03 -13.90 -6.78
C LEU A 49 -5.20 -14.67 -7.82
N ASN A 50 -3.96 -14.26 -8.08
CA ASN A 50 -3.07 -14.99 -8.98
C ASN A 50 -2.75 -16.39 -8.41
N VAL A 51 -2.52 -16.50 -7.11
CA VAL A 51 -2.32 -17.81 -6.45
C VAL A 51 -3.60 -18.66 -6.50
N ALA A 52 -4.77 -18.06 -6.26
CA ALA A 52 -6.04 -18.77 -6.36
C ALA A 52 -6.31 -19.28 -7.79
N TYR A 53 -6.00 -18.45 -8.80
CA TYR A 53 -6.11 -18.83 -10.20
C TYR A 53 -5.18 -20.02 -10.55
N GLU A 54 -3.93 -19.97 -10.10
CA GLU A 54 -2.96 -21.04 -10.30
C GLU A 54 -3.39 -22.34 -9.61
N LEU A 55 -3.83 -22.26 -8.35
CA LEU A 55 -4.35 -23.40 -7.60
C LEU A 55 -5.55 -24.05 -8.31
N LYS A 56 -6.45 -23.21 -8.86
CA LYS A 56 -7.60 -23.68 -9.64
C LYS A 56 -7.15 -24.39 -10.92
N ALA A 57 -6.17 -23.84 -11.65
CA ALA A 57 -5.63 -24.43 -12.85
C ALA A 57 -4.93 -25.78 -12.59
N LEU A 58 -4.31 -25.92 -11.41
CA LEU A 58 -3.66 -27.16 -10.97
C LEU A 58 -4.63 -28.17 -10.32
N GLY A 59 -5.91 -27.82 -10.14
CA GLY A 59 -6.88 -28.67 -9.43
C GLY A 59 -6.61 -28.79 -7.92
N LEU A 60 -5.94 -27.81 -7.32
CA LEU A 60 -5.51 -27.82 -5.91
C LEU A 60 -6.28 -26.82 -5.03
N LEU A 61 -7.23 -26.06 -5.58
CA LEU A 61 -7.90 -25.00 -4.83
C LEU A 61 -8.59 -25.53 -3.57
N ASP A 62 -9.21 -26.69 -3.62
CA ASP A 62 -9.88 -27.35 -2.49
C ASP A 62 -8.93 -27.84 -1.39
N MET A 63 -7.62 -27.86 -1.68
CA MET A 63 -6.56 -28.21 -0.73
C MET A 63 -6.03 -26.98 0.00
N ALA A 64 -6.45 -25.76 -0.37
CA ALA A 64 -6.03 -24.51 0.23
C ALA A 64 -7.14 -23.85 1.03
N GLU A 65 -6.91 -23.58 2.32
CA GLU A 65 -7.68 -22.59 3.07
C GLU A 65 -7.02 -21.23 2.85
N MET A 66 -7.56 -20.45 1.89
CA MET A 66 -7.04 -19.13 1.58
C MET A 66 -7.68 -18.06 2.47
N ILE A 67 -6.86 -17.15 3.00
CA ILE A 67 -7.28 -16.12 3.95
C ILE A 67 -6.72 -14.78 3.52
N TRP A 68 -7.62 -13.79 3.37
CA TRP A 68 -7.30 -12.40 3.20
C TRP A 68 -7.28 -11.68 4.55
N LEU A 69 -6.11 -11.19 5.01
CA LEU A 69 -5.95 -10.48 6.27
C LEU A 69 -5.59 -9.01 5.99
N THR A 70 -6.45 -8.07 6.41
CA THR A 70 -6.27 -6.67 6.01
C THR A 70 -6.58 -5.69 7.13
N ASN A 71 -5.86 -4.56 7.11
CA ASN A 71 -6.09 -3.39 7.96
C ASN A 71 -7.23 -2.49 7.47
N GLU A 72 -7.87 -2.82 6.35
CA GLU A 72 -9.00 -2.07 5.81
C GLU A 72 -10.22 -2.14 6.73
N TYR A 73 -10.92 -1.02 6.86
CA TYR A 73 -12.21 -0.98 7.58
C TYR A 73 -13.30 -1.73 6.81
N GLU A 74 -13.39 -1.49 5.51
CA GLU A 74 -14.18 -2.28 4.56
C GLU A 74 -13.27 -2.77 3.44
N LEU A 75 -13.55 -3.95 2.90
CA LEU A 75 -12.79 -4.50 1.78
C LEU A 75 -12.83 -3.55 0.57
N GLY A 76 -11.72 -3.46 -0.15
CA GLY A 76 -11.61 -2.58 -1.30
C GLY A 76 -11.43 -1.10 -0.96
N ASP A 77 -11.06 -0.78 0.28
CA ASP A 77 -10.61 0.55 0.68
C ASP A 77 -9.33 0.95 -0.07
N PHE A 78 -8.38 0.01 -0.20
CA PHE A 78 -7.10 0.15 -0.90
C PHE A 78 -6.27 1.39 -0.50
N GLY A 79 -6.48 1.94 0.70
CA GLY A 79 -5.82 3.15 1.17
C GLY A 79 -6.37 4.45 0.59
N MET A 80 -7.55 4.39 -0.01
CA MET A 80 -8.24 5.51 -0.70
C MET A 80 -9.63 5.82 -0.13
N GLY A 81 -10.09 5.07 0.86
CA GLY A 81 -11.47 5.13 1.34
C GLY A 81 -12.46 4.40 0.41
N GLY A 82 -11.95 3.57 -0.50
CA GLY A 82 -12.73 2.91 -1.52
C GLY A 82 -12.88 3.72 -2.81
N ALA A 83 -13.42 3.09 -3.84
CA ALA A 83 -13.66 3.70 -5.15
C ALA A 83 -14.89 3.10 -5.83
N PHE A 84 -15.31 3.69 -6.95
CA PHE A 84 -16.36 3.17 -7.81
C PHE A 84 -15.78 2.74 -9.16
N ILE A 85 -16.10 1.53 -9.58
CA ILE A 85 -15.72 0.97 -10.87
C ILE A 85 -16.89 1.14 -11.82
N LYS A 86 -16.66 1.83 -12.95
CA LYS A 86 -17.64 1.97 -14.02
C LYS A 86 -17.23 1.13 -15.22
N ARG A 87 -18.05 0.15 -15.59
CA ARG A 87 -17.81 -0.71 -16.75
C ARG A 87 -19.13 -1.07 -17.44
N GLY A 88 -19.18 -0.91 -18.77
CA GLY A 88 -20.33 -1.34 -19.57
C GLY A 88 -21.68 -0.77 -19.13
N GLY A 89 -21.73 0.44 -18.59
CA GLY A 89 -22.95 1.07 -18.06
C GLY A 89 -23.25 0.75 -16.59
N TYR A 90 -22.54 -0.19 -15.99
CA TYR A 90 -22.68 -0.52 -14.57
C TYR A 90 -21.69 0.27 -13.72
N VAL A 91 -22.13 0.61 -12.50
CA VAL A 91 -21.29 1.19 -11.46
C VAL A 91 -21.34 0.27 -10.24
N THR A 92 -20.18 -0.17 -9.75
CA THR A 92 -20.04 -0.96 -8.53
C THR A 92 -18.97 -0.35 -7.64
N SER A 93 -19.09 -0.53 -6.32
CA SER A 93 -18.03 -0.13 -5.41
C SER A 93 -16.89 -1.17 -5.41
N THR A 94 -15.67 -0.71 -5.08
CA THR A 94 -14.54 -1.63 -4.84
C THR A 94 -14.82 -2.61 -3.71
N LYS A 95 -15.66 -2.24 -2.73
CA LYS A 95 -16.14 -3.16 -1.69
C LYS A 95 -16.86 -4.36 -2.28
N VAL A 96 -17.94 -4.10 -3.04
CA VAL A 96 -18.74 -5.18 -3.66
C VAL A 96 -17.89 -6.01 -4.61
N PHE A 97 -17.03 -5.36 -5.39
CA PHE A 97 -16.09 -6.05 -6.28
C PHE A 97 -15.18 -6.99 -5.50
N SER A 98 -14.51 -6.50 -4.45
CA SER A 98 -13.56 -7.30 -3.67
C SER A 98 -14.24 -8.45 -2.94
N GLU A 99 -15.40 -8.20 -2.30
CA GLU A 99 -16.20 -9.25 -1.65
C GLU A 99 -16.61 -10.34 -2.63
N SER A 100 -17.08 -9.95 -3.83
CA SER A 100 -17.52 -10.90 -4.86
C SER A 100 -16.39 -11.77 -5.37
N VAL A 101 -15.23 -11.17 -5.66
CA VAL A 101 -14.07 -11.91 -6.19
C VAL A 101 -13.48 -12.85 -5.13
N LEU A 102 -13.34 -12.41 -3.88
CA LEU A 102 -12.88 -13.28 -2.80
C LEU A 102 -13.84 -14.45 -2.57
N ALA A 103 -15.16 -14.19 -2.61
CA ALA A 103 -16.17 -15.22 -2.47
C ALA A 103 -16.16 -16.23 -3.62
N GLU A 104 -15.92 -15.80 -4.85
CA GLU A 104 -15.81 -16.67 -6.04
C GLU A 104 -14.71 -17.72 -5.89
N TYR A 105 -13.59 -17.35 -5.25
CA TYR A 105 -12.47 -18.27 -4.99
C TYR A 105 -12.52 -18.94 -3.61
N GLY A 106 -13.60 -18.73 -2.82
CA GLY A 106 -13.71 -19.27 -1.48
C GLY A 106 -12.71 -18.70 -0.49
N ILE A 107 -12.17 -17.51 -0.75
CA ILE A 107 -11.19 -16.86 0.12
C ILE A 107 -11.91 -16.21 1.29
N ARG A 108 -11.66 -16.69 2.51
CA ARG A 108 -12.15 -16.08 3.75
C ARG A 108 -11.39 -14.78 4.04
N TRP A 109 -12.02 -13.80 4.65
CA TRP A 109 -11.33 -12.56 5.00
C TRP A 109 -11.44 -12.17 6.47
N ILE A 110 -10.38 -11.51 6.96
CA ILE A 110 -10.28 -10.88 8.27
C ILE A 110 -9.94 -9.42 8.00
N LYS A 111 -10.89 -8.53 8.23
CA LYS A 111 -10.72 -7.08 8.07
C LYS A 111 -10.58 -6.37 9.40
N ARG A 112 -10.18 -5.09 9.40
CA ARG A 112 -9.97 -4.27 10.60
C ARG A 112 -8.91 -4.86 11.53
N ALA A 113 -7.91 -5.50 10.95
CA ALA A 113 -6.88 -6.24 11.65
C ALA A 113 -5.50 -5.62 11.42
N GLY A 114 -4.83 -5.23 12.48
CA GLY A 114 -3.47 -4.75 12.47
C GLY A 114 -2.51 -5.85 12.91
N VAL A 115 -1.71 -6.38 11.98
CA VAL A 115 -0.68 -7.37 12.33
C VAL A 115 0.37 -6.70 13.20
N THR A 116 0.65 -7.30 14.35
CA THR A 116 1.61 -6.79 15.35
C THR A 116 2.90 -7.59 15.39
N ARG A 117 2.83 -8.89 15.07
CA ARG A 117 3.98 -9.81 15.06
C ARG A 117 3.71 -11.01 14.16
N VAL A 118 4.76 -11.49 13.50
CA VAL A 118 4.74 -12.75 12.74
C VAL A 118 5.82 -13.67 13.31
N GLU A 119 5.43 -14.89 13.64
CA GLU A 119 6.30 -15.99 14.07
C GLU A 119 6.19 -17.13 13.07
N LYS A 120 7.05 -18.12 13.20
CA LYS A 120 6.98 -19.31 12.33
C LYS A 120 5.61 -20.00 12.48
N GLY A 121 4.81 -19.96 11.40
CA GLY A 121 3.50 -20.58 11.35
C GLY A 121 2.37 -19.83 12.07
N LEU A 122 2.62 -18.61 12.62
CA LEU A 122 1.62 -17.89 13.40
C LEU A 122 1.71 -16.37 13.20
N ILE A 123 0.59 -15.74 12.87
CA ILE A 123 0.41 -14.31 12.78
C ILE A 123 -0.36 -13.83 14.01
N HIS A 124 0.16 -12.80 14.69
CA HIS A 124 -0.53 -12.09 15.77
C HIS A 124 -1.08 -10.77 15.24
N TYR A 125 -2.32 -10.46 15.55
CA TYR A 125 -2.95 -9.22 15.14
C TYR A 125 -3.89 -8.67 16.20
N GLU A 126 -4.04 -7.36 16.21
CA GLU A 126 -5.03 -6.63 17.00
C GLU A 126 -6.18 -6.24 16.07
N THR A 127 -7.41 -6.42 16.52
CA THR A 127 -8.60 -5.97 15.81
C THR A 127 -8.96 -4.54 16.21
N LEU A 128 -9.79 -3.88 15.40
CA LEU A 128 -10.17 -2.50 15.68
C LEU A 128 -11.00 -2.34 16.97
N ASP A 129 -11.62 -3.40 17.46
CA ASP A 129 -12.32 -3.45 18.76
C ASP A 129 -11.40 -3.85 19.93
N GLY A 130 -10.08 -3.97 19.69
CA GLY A 130 -9.04 -4.18 20.69
C GLY A 130 -8.79 -5.64 21.09
N GLN A 131 -9.31 -6.61 20.35
CA GLN A 131 -9.01 -8.01 20.62
C GLN A 131 -7.64 -8.38 20.06
N HIS A 132 -6.85 -9.13 20.83
CA HIS A 132 -5.59 -9.72 20.38
C HIS A 132 -5.81 -11.17 19.97
N LEU A 133 -5.68 -11.44 18.69
CA LEU A 133 -5.99 -12.72 18.08
C LEU A 133 -4.77 -13.27 17.31
N THR A 134 -4.87 -14.53 16.92
CA THR A 134 -3.84 -15.20 16.13
C THR A 134 -4.44 -15.89 14.90
N GLN A 135 -3.64 -15.99 13.83
CA GLN A 135 -3.96 -16.73 12.62
C GLN A 135 -2.79 -17.66 12.28
N PRO A 136 -2.98 -18.98 12.39
CA PRO A 136 -1.97 -19.94 11.92
C PRO A 136 -1.89 -19.95 10.40
N PHE A 137 -0.70 -20.24 9.86
CA PHE A 137 -0.46 -20.35 8.44
C PHE A 137 0.63 -21.38 8.10
N ASP A 138 0.58 -21.92 6.89
CA ASP A 138 1.64 -22.70 6.25
C ASP A 138 2.46 -21.82 5.30
N PHE A 139 1.82 -20.86 4.63
CA PHE A 139 2.45 -19.84 3.81
C PHE A 139 1.79 -18.48 4.07
N ALA A 140 2.59 -17.42 4.13
CA ALA A 140 2.05 -16.06 4.27
C ALA A 140 2.79 -15.07 3.36
N MET A 141 2.02 -14.26 2.60
CA MET A 141 2.53 -13.07 1.92
C MET A 141 1.83 -11.83 2.47
N LEU A 142 2.56 -11.07 3.27
CA LEU A 142 2.05 -9.90 3.99
C LEU A 142 2.86 -8.66 3.62
N ILE A 143 2.18 -7.62 3.14
CA ILE A 143 2.82 -6.34 2.82
C ILE A 143 3.17 -5.61 4.12
N PRO A 144 4.44 -5.25 4.35
CA PRO A 144 4.85 -4.50 5.54
C PRO A 144 4.48 -3.02 5.43
N ALA A 145 4.69 -2.27 6.51
CA ALA A 145 4.75 -0.81 6.43
C ALA A 145 5.97 -0.39 5.60
N PHE A 146 5.80 0.68 4.81
CA PHE A 146 6.91 1.26 4.05
C PHE A 146 7.53 2.43 4.82
N ALA A 147 8.85 2.53 4.72
CA ALA A 147 9.63 3.66 5.21
C ALA A 147 10.57 4.13 4.10
N GLY A 148 11.05 5.36 4.22
CA GLY A 148 12.09 5.87 3.33
C GLY A 148 13.41 5.10 3.50
N ALA A 149 14.29 5.21 2.52
CA ALA A 149 15.56 4.44 2.46
C ALA A 149 16.63 4.87 3.48
N GLY A 150 16.30 5.75 4.43
CA GLY A 150 17.24 6.22 5.44
C GLY A 150 18.36 7.11 4.87
N LEU A 151 18.10 7.81 3.78
CA LEU A 151 19.06 8.73 3.15
C LEU A 151 19.41 9.87 4.10
N LYS A 152 20.68 10.24 4.11
CA LYS A 152 21.16 11.46 4.77
C LYS A 152 21.37 12.54 3.73
N ALA A 153 21.12 13.79 4.11
CA ALA A 153 21.27 14.93 3.21
C ALA A 153 22.09 16.04 3.88
N TYR A 154 23.06 16.56 3.14
CA TYR A 154 23.97 17.60 3.59
C TYR A 154 24.00 18.75 2.56
N ASN A 155 24.11 19.98 3.03
CA ASN A 155 24.36 21.13 2.16
C ASN A 155 25.85 21.17 1.75
N ARG A 156 26.21 22.17 0.93
CA ARG A 156 27.62 22.34 0.46
C ARG A 156 28.60 22.64 1.61
N GLN A 157 28.14 23.09 2.74
CA GLN A 157 28.93 23.38 3.95
C GLN A 157 29.07 22.15 4.84
N GLY A 158 28.46 21.02 4.48
CA GLY A 158 28.46 19.78 5.27
C GLY A 158 27.44 19.75 6.41
N GLU A 159 26.54 20.72 6.48
CA GLU A 159 25.49 20.76 7.50
C GLU A 159 24.35 19.80 7.14
N ASP A 160 23.81 19.11 8.14
CA ASP A 160 22.69 18.17 7.96
C ASP A 160 21.39 18.95 7.66
N ILE A 161 20.83 18.69 6.50
CA ILE A 161 19.57 19.27 6.02
C ILE A 161 18.43 18.23 5.96
N GLY A 162 18.63 17.06 6.54
CA GLY A 162 17.71 15.92 6.47
C GLY A 162 16.30 16.28 6.91
N THR A 163 16.12 17.04 7.99
CA THR A 163 14.79 17.45 8.49
C THR A 163 14.02 18.38 7.55
N SER A 164 14.73 19.14 6.72
CA SER A 164 14.12 19.98 5.68
C SER A 164 13.70 19.19 4.46
N LEU A 165 14.44 18.12 4.13
CA LEU A 165 14.16 17.26 2.98
C LEU A 165 13.22 16.12 3.31
N PHE A 166 13.36 15.47 4.47
CA PHE A 166 12.65 14.23 4.79
C PHE A 166 11.64 14.42 5.93
N ALA A 167 10.53 13.71 5.85
CA ALA A 167 9.62 13.49 6.96
C ALA A 167 10.23 12.47 7.95
N PRO A 168 9.72 12.34 9.18
CA PRO A 168 10.19 11.35 10.15
C PRO A 168 10.15 9.90 9.64
N SER A 169 9.26 9.60 8.68
CA SER A 169 9.18 8.31 7.99
C SER A 169 10.29 8.06 6.97
N GLY A 170 11.21 9.01 6.75
CA GLY A 170 12.30 8.94 5.79
C GLY A 170 11.90 9.23 4.34
N PHE A 171 10.61 9.46 4.04
CA PHE A 171 10.17 9.89 2.72
C PHE A 171 10.40 11.39 2.50
N MET A 172 10.65 11.79 1.25
CA MET A 172 10.95 13.19 0.94
C MET A 172 9.69 14.08 1.00
N LYS A 173 9.81 15.22 1.66
CA LYS A 173 8.78 16.27 1.68
C LYS A 173 8.71 16.95 0.32
N VAL A 174 7.50 17.19 -0.15
CA VAL A 174 7.18 17.86 -1.42
C VAL A 174 6.18 18.99 -1.18
N ASP A 175 5.63 19.57 -2.24
CA ASP A 175 4.64 20.67 -2.21
C ASP A 175 3.27 20.23 -1.63
N ALA A 176 3.27 19.75 -0.39
CA ALA A 176 2.08 19.33 0.35
C ALA A 176 1.95 20.10 1.67
N ASP A 177 0.75 20.19 2.22
CA ASP A 177 0.52 20.71 3.55
C ASP A 177 0.77 19.61 4.59
N TYR A 178 1.83 19.74 5.36
CA TYR A 178 2.21 18.83 6.44
C TYR A 178 1.76 19.34 7.83
N SER A 179 0.92 20.38 7.89
CA SER A 179 0.36 20.86 9.17
C SER A 179 -0.52 19.80 9.82
N VAL A 180 -0.61 19.83 11.14
CA VAL A 180 -1.51 18.94 11.88
C VAL A 180 -2.92 19.51 11.84
N LYS A 181 -3.85 18.79 11.26
CA LYS A 181 -5.26 19.13 11.13
C LYS A 181 -6.16 17.95 11.48
N PRO A 182 -7.40 18.15 11.95
CA PRO A 182 -8.42 17.11 11.98
C PRO A 182 -8.64 16.49 10.59
N PHE A 183 -9.05 15.23 10.56
CA PHE A 183 -9.23 14.52 9.28
C PHE A 183 -10.25 15.22 8.38
N GLU A 184 -11.30 15.76 8.96
CA GLU A 184 -12.42 16.40 8.27
C GLU A 184 -12.06 17.77 7.65
N GLU A 185 -10.97 18.40 8.09
CA GLU A 185 -10.48 19.68 7.57
C GLU A 185 -9.53 19.56 6.38
N TRP A 186 -9.11 18.33 6.07
CA TRP A 186 -8.22 18.09 4.94
C TRP A 186 -8.98 18.12 3.62
N SER A 187 -8.31 18.66 2.62
CA SER A 187 -8.80 18.69 1.25
C SER A 187 -7.74 18.16 0.26
N ILE A 188 -8.17 17.93 -0.96
CA ILE A 188 -7.30 17.53 -2.06
C ILE A 188 -6.21 18.56 -2.36
N SER A 189 -6.45 19.84 -2.07
CA SER A 189 -5.47 20.92 -2.24
C SER A 189 -4.28 20.82 -1.28
N ASP A 190 -4.40 20.06 -0.18
CA ASP A 190 -3.32 19.82 0.77
C ASP A 190 -2.31 18.77 0.25
N TRP A 191 -2.69 18.02 -0.77
CA TRP A 191 -1.84 17.03 -1.43
C TRP A 191 -0.91 17.66 -2.46
N PRO A 192 0.27 17.07 -2.72
CA PRO A 192 1.22 17.62 -3.68
C PRO A 192 0.65 17.63 -5.10
N SER A 193 1.12 18.53 -5.92
CA SER A 193 0.72 18.67 -7.31
C SER A 193 1.88 18.72 -8.30
N VAL A 194 3.05 19.21 -7.91
CA VAL A 194 4.26 19.28 -8.73
C VAL A 194 5.42 18.44 -8.20
N TYR A 195 5.28 17.93 -6.97
CA TYR A 195 6.22 16.99 -6.33
C TYR A 195 7.63 17.56 -6.13
N GLN A 196 7.74 18.88 -5.97
CA GLN A 196 8.96 19.59 -5.67
C GLN A 196 9.12 19.83 -4.18
N ASN A 197 10.35 19.69 -3.64
CA ASN A 197 10.62 20.06 -2.26
C ASN A 197 10.37 21.56 -2.02
N PRO A 198 9.68 21.96 -0.93
CA PRO A 198 9.34 23.37 -0.71
C PRO A 198 10.55 24.26 -0.38
N VAL A 199 11.63 23.69 0.14
CA VAL A 199 12.86 24.42 0.51
C VAL A 199 13.92 24.32 -0.57
N TYR A 200 14.24 23.10 -1.00
CA TYR A 200 15.28 22.82 -1.99
C TYR A 200 14.65 22.59 -3.36
N LYS A 201 14.52 23.67 -4.13
CA LYS A 201 13.75 23.72 -5.40
C LYS A 201 14.28 22.84 -6.53
N ASN A 202 15.47 22.30 -6.41
CA ASN A 202 16.07 21.35 -7.36
C ASN A 202 15.85 19.88 -6.97
N HIS A 203 15.06 19.61 -5.92
CA HIS A 203 14.75 18.26 -5.46
C HIS A 203 13.29 17.93 -5.70
N PHE A 204 13.05 16.76 -6.28
CA PHE A 204 11.73 16.22 -6.59
C PHE A 204 11.63 14.79 -6.10
N ALA A 205 10.42 14.37 -5.66
CA ALA A 205 10.14 12.99 -5.32
C ALA A 205 8.79 12.55 -5.87
N THR A 206 8.74 11.37 -6.49
CA THR A 206 7.53 10.82 -7.12
C THR A 206 7.22 9.43 -6.59
N GLY A 207 6.00 8.97 -6.82
CA GLY A 207 5.57 7.63 -6.46
C GLY A 207 5.76 7.33 -4.98
N ILE A 208 6.46 6.25 -4.69
CA ILE A 208 6.72 5.81 -3.30
C ILE A 208 7.68 6.73 -2.54
N ALA A 209 8.48 7.56 -3.23
CA ALA A 209 9.56 8.34 -2.62
C ALA A 209 9.07 9.58 -1.86
N PHE A 210 7.91 10.16 -2.20
CA PHE A 210 7.41 11.34 -1.48
C PHE A 210 6.67 10.97 -0.19
N ALA A 211 6.74 11.86 0.80
CA ALA A 211 5.99 11.75 2.04
C ALA A 211 4.52 12.11 1.81
N PRO A 212 3.56 11.20 2.04
CA PRO A 212 2.15 11.58 2.02
C PRO A 212 1.87 12.50 3.23
N PRO A 213 1.09 13.57 3.05
CA PRO A 213 0.77 14.47 4.17
C PRO A 213 -0.11 13.80 5.23
N ARG A 214 -0.92 12.79 4.84
CA ARG A 214 -1.87 12.07 5.73
C ARG A 214 -2.39 10.77 5.10
N GLN A 215 -3.24 10.03 5.84
CA GLN A 215 -4.10 9.00 5.26
C GLN A 215 -5.21 9.62 4.41
N ILE A 216 -5.59 8.91 3.33
CA ILE A 216 -6.80 9.21 2.54
C ILE A 216 -7.99 8.48 3.17
N SER A 217 -7.81 7.23 3.55
CA SER A 217 -8.80 6.48 4.33
C SER A 217 -8.96 7.09 5.71
N LYS A 218 -10.20 7.12 6.23
CA LYS A 218 -10.48 7.70 7.55
C LYS A 218 -9.67 6.98 8.63
N PRO A 219 -8.86 7.71 9.42
CA PRO A 219 -8.06 7.11 10.50
C PRO A 219 -8.94 6.47 11.57
N MET A 220 -8.68 5.20 11.86
CA MET A 220 -9.37 4.43 12.89
C MET A 220 -8.35 3.91 13.90
N LYS A 221 -8.68 3.98 15.18
CA LYS A 221 -7.83 3.48 16.27
C LYS A 221 -8.56 2.46 17.10
N SER A 222 -7.83 1.43 17.54
CA SER A 222 -8.33 0.52 18.57
C SER A 222 -8.45 1.21 19.92
N PRO A 223 -9.15 0.62 20.91
CA PRO A 223 -9.16 1.13 22.29
C PRO A 223 -7.76 1.26 22.90
N GLY A 224 -6.80 0.42 22.49
CA GLY A 224 -5.39 0.49 22.88
C GLY A 224 -4.60 1.63 22.24
N GLY A 225 -5.21 2.37 21.31
CA GLY A 225 -4.59 3.49 20.60
C GLY A 225 -3.83 3.11 19.32
N THR A 226 -3.80 1.84 18.95
CA THR A 226 -3.17 1.38 17.70
C THR A 226 -3.94 1.91 16.49
N LEU A 227 -3.25 2.64 15.61
CA LEU A 227 -3.81 3.11 14.34
C LEU A 227 -3.92 1.94 13.37
N ILE A 228 -5.13 1.42 13.14
CA ILE A 228 -5.41 0.35 12.19
C ILE A 228 -6.11 0.98 10.99
N THR A 229 -5.32 1.45 10.03
CA THR A 229 -5.82 2.19 8.87
C THR A 229 -4.83 2.04 7.71
N PRO A 230 -5.30 1.73 6.50
CA PRO A 230 -4.46 1.69 5.31
C PRO A 230 -3.71 3.01 5.10
N ALA A 231 -2.42 2.93 4.81
CA ALA A 231 -1.69 4.09 4.32
C ALA A 231 -2.03 4.34 2.83
N PRO A 232 -1.85 5.57 2.34
CA PRO A 232 -2.16 5.93 0.95
C PRO A 232 -1.48 5.01 -0.07
N PRO A 233 -2.12 4.71 -1.21
CA PRO A 233 -1.62 3.76 -2.19
C PRO A 233 -0.29 4.22 -2.80
N ARG A 234 0.63 3.28 -2.99
CA ARG A 234 1.95 3.47 -3.58
C ARG A 234 2.16 2.52 -4.75
N THR A 235 1.19 2.54 -5.66
CA THR A 235 1.13 1.65 -6.81
C THR A 235 1.76 2.25 -8.05
N GLY A 236 1.87 1.47 -9.12
CA GLY A 236 2.48 1.88 -10.37
C GLY A 236 1.76 3.04 -11.06
N MET A 237 0.43 3.10 -11.00
CA MET A 237 -0.33 4.15 -11.66
C MET A 237 -0.04 5.55 -11.07
N PRO A 238 -0.18 5.80 -9.75
CA PRO A 238 0.26 7.06 -9.15
C PRO A 238 1.72 7.38 -9.43
N SER A 239 2.61 6.38 -9.38
CA SER A 239 4.05 6.57 -9.64
C SER A 239 4.30 7.03 -11.08
N GLY A 240 3.64 6.41 -12.05
CA GLY A 240 3.75 6.79 -13.46
C GLY A 240 3.22 8.20 -13.74
N VAL A 241 2.06 8.55 -13.16
CA VAL A 241 1.47 9.89 -13.35
C VAL A 241 2.35 10.97 -12.72
N THR A 242 2.79 10.79 -11.46
CA THR A 242 3.65 11.77 -10.78
C THR A 242 5.01 11.90 -11.44
N GLY A 243 5.61 10.79 -11.89
CA GLY A 243 6.86 10.78 -12.65
C GLY A 243 6.75 11.54 -13.96
N LYS A 244 5.67 11.35 -14.71
CA LYS A 244 5.40 12.11 -15.94
C LYS A 244 5.31 13.62 -15.68
N ILE A 245 4.62 14.05 -14.63
CA ILE A 245 4.48 15.47 -14.28
C ILE A 245 5.85 16.09 -13.96
N VAL A 246 6.66 15.42 -13.15
CA VAL A 246 8.02 15.90 -12.84
C VAL A 246 8.88 15.96 -14.10
N ALA A 247 8.85 14.93 -14.94
CA ALA A 247 9.62 14.91 -16.19
C ALA A 247 9.26 16.05 -17.13
N LEU A 248 7.96 16.35 -17.30
CA LEU A 248 7.50 17.45 -18.15
C LEU A 248 7.91 18.82 -17.58
N ASN A 249 7.79 19.02 -16.27
CA ASN A 249 8.22 20.26 -15.62
C ASN A 249 9.75 20.46 -15.70
N LEU A 250 10.52 19.38 -15.54
CA LEU A 250 11.98 19.44 -15.71
C LEU A 250 12.39 19.72 -17.17
N ALA A 251 11.69 19.14 -18.13
CA ALA A 251 11.93 19.44 -19.54
C ALA A 251 11.64 20.91 -19.88
N ASP A 252 10.57 21.49 -19.36
CA ASP A 252 10.26 22.91 -19.51
C ASP A 252 11.29 23.80 -18.81
N LEU A 253 11.75 23.41 -17.61
CA LEU A 253 12.81 24.13 -16.89
C LEU A 253 14.13 24.13 -17.68
N ILE A 254 14.56 22.96 -18.17
CA ILE A 254 15.85 22.82 -18.88
C ILE A 254 15.81 23.48 -20.24
N ASN A 255 14.77 23.29 -21.04
CA ASN A 255 14.70 23.74 -22.41
C ASN A 255 14.24 25.20 -22.57
N LYS A 256 13.45 25.71 -21.60
CA LYS A 256 12.78 27.02 -21.71
C LYS A 256 13.09 27.97 -20.54
N GLY A 257 13.87 27.52 -19.54
CA GLY A 257 14.09 28.26 -18.29
C GLY A 257 12.84 28.52 -17.47
N GLN A 258 11.79 27.71 -17.67
CA GLN A 258 10.49 27.91 -17.06
C GLN A 258 10.45 27.38 -15.62
N THR A 259 10.22 28.25 -14.64
CA THR A 259 10.20 27.93 -13.21
C THR A 259 8.76 27.83 -12.63
N ASP A 260 7.76 28.32 -13.35
CA ASP A 260 6.34 28.17 -13.02
C ASP A 260 5.84 26.80 -13.51
N PHE A 261 5.96 25.77 -12.70
CA PHE A 261 5.59 24.42 -13.06
C PHE A 261 4.10 24.30 -13.37
N ARG A 262 3.80 24.13 -14.68
CA ARG A 262 2.45 24.10 -15.25
C ARG A 262 1.82 22.72 -15.23
N HIS A 263 2.66 21.69 -15.34
CA HIS A 263 2.18 20.32 -15.33
C HIS A 263 1.90 19.91 -13.89
N LYS A 264 0.64 19.58 -13.60
CA LYS A 264 0.15 19.27 -12.26
C LYS A 264 -0.72 18.02 -12.27
N ALA A 265 -0.56 17.20 -11.25
CA ALA A 265 -1.49 16.11 -10.93
C ALA A 265 -1.49 15.87 -9.42
N SER A 266 -2.63 15.63 -8.82
CA SER A 266 -2.75 15.25 -7.42
C SER A 266 -3.42 13.89 -7.29
N MET A 267 -3.18 13.20 -6.17
CA MET A 267 -3.79 11.90 -5.87
C MET A 267 -5.32 11.93 -6.03
N GLY A 268 -5.97 13.01 -5.61
CA GLY A 268 -7.41 13.13 -5.72
C GLY A 268 -7.97 13.30 -7.15
N LYS A 269 -7.10 13.50 -8.15
CA LYS A 269 -7.48 13.57 -9.57
C LYS A 269 -7.03 12.33 -10.36
N MET A 270 -6.32 11.42 -9.73
CA MET A 270 -5.81 10.22 -10.39
C MET A 270 -6.83 9.10 -10.51
N GLY A 271 -8.08 9.34 -10.11
CA GLY A 271 -9.14 8.36 -10.24
C GLY A 271 -8.83 7.12 -9.41
N ALA A 272 -8.63 7.36 -8.15
CA ALA A 272 -8.59 6.28 -7.19
C ALA A 272 -9.95 5.62 -7.11
#